data_f83cebb81dc46445d9fe6e407171e1fe
#
_entry.id   f83cebb81dc46445d9fe6e407171e1fe
#
_cell.length_a   1.000
_cell.length_b   1.000
_cell.length_c   1.000
_cell.angle_alpha   90.00
_cell.angle_beta   90.00
_cell.angle_gamma   90.00
#
_symmetry.space_group_name_H-M   'P 1'
#
loop_
_entity.id
_entity.type
_entity.pdbx_description
1 polymer ?
#
loop_
_entity_poly.entity_id
_entity_poly.type
_entity_poly.pdbx_seq_one_letter_code
_entity_poly.pdbx_strand_id
1 'polypeptide(L)'
;RQVGEAADFLSRHACLGFDTETRPAFRKGEIYKVSLLQLAVPDQAFLFRLNKCGFQPALVRLLASPRIIKIGVGIRDDNRNLRKLTDFTPASFVDLQEYAGRFGIEDKSFSKLMAIIFGVKISKRQRTSNWEAPALTEAQIRYAATDAWGALKMYQRLTASAEEEALGIVK
;
A
#
# COMPACT_ATOMS: atom_id res chain seq x y z
N ARG A 1 2.47 7.20 -21.15
CA ARG A 1 3.67 6.39 -21.45
C ARG A 1 4.32 5.91 -20.15
N GLN A 2 4.76 6.80 -19.27
CA GLN A 2 5.44 6.44 -18.00
C GLN A 2 4.62 5.51 -17.10
N VAL A 3 3.30 5.71 -16.98
CA VAL A 3 2.43 4.83 -16.17
C VAL A 3 2.41 3.41 -16.75
N GLY A 4 2.33 3.26 -18.07
CA GLY A 4 2.35 1.95 -18.73
C GLY A 4 3.67 1.20 -18.50
N GLU A 5 4.79 1.88 -18.64
CA GLU A 5 6.13 1.32 -18.41
C GLU A 5 6.31 0.86 -16.95
N ALA A 6 5.84 1.67 -15.99
CA ALA A 6 5.87 1.32 -14.58
C ALA A 6 4.94 0.13 -14.26
N ALA A 7 3.73 0.12 -14.83
CA ALA A 7 2.79 -0.99 -14.66
C ALA A 7 3.32 -2.29 -15.25
N ASP A 8 3.97 -2.24 -16.40
CA ASP A 8 4.65 -3.38 -17.02
C ASP A 8 5.74 -3.95 -16.12
N PHE A 9 6.58 -3.08 -15.55
CA PHE A 9 7.60 -3.48 -14.59
C PHE A 9 6.99 -4.17 -13.37
N LEU A 10 5.98 -3.55 -12.77
CA LEU A 10 5.29 -4.07 -11.58
C LEU A 10 4.60 -5.42 -11.86
N SER A 11 4.06 -5.61 -13.05
CA SER A 11 3.36 -6.84 -13.45
C SER A 11 4.23 -8.09 -13.45
N ARG A 12 5.55 -7.94 -13.44
CA ARG A 12 6.52 -9.05 -13.41
C ARG A 12 6.81 -9.55 -11.99
N HIS A 13 6.25 -8.93 -10.97
CA HIS A 13 6.45 -9.26 -9.58
C HIS A 13 5.26 -10.04 -9.02
N ALA A 14 5.53 -11.06 -8.24
CA ALA A 14 4.49 -11.86 -7.59
C ALA A 14 3.78 -11.15 -6.44
N CYS A 15 4.49 -10.24 -5.77
CA CYS A 15 3.99 -9.48 -4.61
C CYS A 15 4.31 -7.99 -4.74
N LEU A 16 3.34 -7.16 -4.42
CA LEU A 16 3.47 -5.70 -4.36
C LEU A 16 3.01 -5.19 -3.00
N GLY A 17 3.75 -4.23 -2.43
CA GLY A 17 3.21 -3.40 -1.37
C GLY A 17 2.17 -2.43 -1.94
N PHE A 18 1.15 -2.12 -1.17
CA PHE A 18 0.00 -1.32 -1.61
C PHE A 18 -0.44 -0.34 -0.54
N ASP A 19 -0.69 0.89 -0.93
CA ASP A 19 -1.40 1.89 -0.13
C ASP A 19 -2.04 2.95 -1.03
N THR A 20 -2.89 3.78 -0.46
CA THR A 20 -3.46 4.97 -1.12
C THR A 20 -3.43 6.17 -0.19
N GLU A 21 -3.41 7.37 -0.79
CA GLU A 21 -3.57 8.61 -0.06
C GLU A 21 -4.69 9.46 -0.67
N THR A 22 -5.44 10.10 0.21
CA THR A 22 -6.52 11.00 -0.16
C THR A 22 -6.34 12.34 0.57
N ARG A 23 -6.52 13.43 -0.13
CA ARG A 23 -6.53 14.76 0.48
C ARG A 23 -7.56 14.80 1.61
N PRO A 24 -7.19 15.23 2.83
CA PRO A 24 -8.13 15.27 3.94
C PRO A 24 -9.19 16.37 3.72
N ALA A 25 -10.42 16.07 4.13
CA ALA A 25 -11.52 17.01 4.16
C ALA A 25 -11.64 17.60 5.58
N PHE A 26 -11.50 18.91 5.72
CA PHE A 26 -11.59 19.62 7.00
C PHE A 26 -12.93 20.35 7.20
N ARG A 27 -13.72 20.46 6.13
CA ARG A 27 -15.02 21.13 6.16
C ARG A 27 -16.15 20.13 5.89
N LYS A 28 -17.27 20.32 6.55
CA LYS A 28 -18.46 19.50 6.32
C LYS A 28 -18.90 19.60 4.85
N GLY A 29 -19.12 18.44 4.22
CA GLY A 29 -19.55 18.37 2.82
C GLY A 29 -18.41 18.31 1.79
N GLU A 30 -17.15 18.53 2.19
CA GLU A 30 -16.01 18.28 1.30
C GLU A 30 -15.77 16.78 1.16
N ILE A 31 -15.68 16.31 -0.09
CA ILE A 31 -15.34 14.92 -0.41
C ILE A 31 -14.26 14.94 -1.48
N TYR A 32 -13.16 14.26 -1.21
CA TYR A 32 -12.06 14.11 -2.15
C TYR A 32 -11.93 12.65 -2.60
N LYS A 33 -11.57 12.46 -3.85
CA LYS A 33 -11.24 11.15 -4.41
C LYS A 33 -9.82 10.77 -4.06
N VAL A 34 -9.47 9.49 -4.20
CA VAL A 34 -8.10 9.02 -4.03
C VAL A 34 -7.15 9.81 -4.92
N SER A 35 -6.15 10.41 -4.32
CA SER A 35 -5.18 11.28 -4.99
C SER A 35 -3.92 10.53 -5.44
N LEU A 36 -3.51 9.53 -4.65
CA LEU A 36 -2.26 8.81 -4.82
C LEU A 36 -2.49 7.31 -4.67
N LEU A 37 -1.91 6.53 -5.55
CA LEU A 37 -1.77 5.08 -5.42
C LEU A 37 -0.28 4.76 -5.29
N GLN A 38 0.10 4.04 -4.24
CA GLN A 38 1.46 3.57 -4.03
C GLN A 38 1.54 2.07 -4.28
N LEU A 39 2.50 1.65 -5.10
CA LEU A 39 2.85 0.26 -5.31
C LEU A 39 4.35 0.08 -5.12
N ALA A 40 4.76 -0.91 -4.34
CA ALA A 40 6.16 -1.12 -4.00
C ALA A 40 6.63 -2.53 -4.33
N VAL A 41 7.88 -2.61 -4.73
CA VAL A 41 8.71 -3.81 -4.80
C VAL A 41 9.82 -3.70 -3.76
N PRO A 42 10.64 -4.75 -3.50
CA PRO A 42 11.58 -4.73 -2.38
C PRO A 42 12.58 -3.59 -2.33
N ASP A 43 12.96 -3.01 -3.45
CA ASP A 43 14.00 -1.98 -3.57
C ASP A 43 13.49 -0.63 -4.07
N GLN A 44 12.21 -0.50 -4.42
CA GLN A 44 11.67 0.76 -4.90
C GLN A 44 10.14 0.86 -4.73
N ALA A 45 9.64 2.08 -4.67
CA ALA A 45 8.22 2.37 -4.63
C ALA A 45 7.81 3.29 -5.78
N PHE A 46 6.63 3.06 -6.32
CA PHE A 46 6.02 3.84 -7.40
C PHE A 46 4.82 4.60 -6.84
N LEU A 47 4.81 5.90 -7.06
CA LEU A 47 3.76 6.80 -6.63
C LEU A 47 3.00 7.31 -7.86
N PHE A 48 1.77 6.86 -8.02
CA PHE A 48 0.90 7.27 -9.12
C PHE A 48 -0.06 8.35 -8.64
N ARG A 49 0.14 9.57 -9.12
CA ARG A 49 -0.71 10.71 -8.78
C ARG A 49 -2.02 10.66 -9.58
N LEU A 50 -3.01 9.93 -9.06
CA LEU A 50 -4.27 9.67 -9.76
C LEU A 50 -5.04 10.94 -10.08
N ASN A 51 -4.91 11.98 -9.27
CA ASN A 51 -5.48 13.30 -9.54
C ASN A 51 -4.86 14.01 -10.76
N LYS A 52 -3.73 13.52 -11.26
CA LYS A 52 -3.04 14.06 -12.46
C LYS A 52 -3.04 13.10 -13.63
N CYS A 53 -2.71 11.83 -13.40
CA CYS A 53 -2.61 10.84 -14.49
C CYS A 53 -3.88 10.01 -14.69
N GLY A 54 -4.85 10.10 -13.77
CA GLY A 54 -6.02 9.24 -13.75
C GLY A 54 -5.73 7.81 -13.27
N PHE A 55 -6.79 7.07 -12.98
CA PHE A 55 -6.69 5.64 -12.65
C PHE A 55 -6.72 4.82 -13.95
N GLN A 56 -5.56 4.75 -14.61
CA GLN A 56 -5.41 4.17 -15.94
C GLN A 56 -5.65 2.66 -15.96
N PRO A 57 -6.13 2.11 -17.10
CA PRO A 57 -6.42 0.68 -17.24
C PRO A 57 -5.25 -0.24 -16.86
N ALA A 58 -4.01 0.17 -17.10
CA ALA A 58 -2.83 -0.60 -16.74
C ALA A 58 -2.71 -0.79 -15.22
N LEU A 59 -3.04 0.23 -14.42
CA LEU A 59 -3.07 0.15 -12.95
C LEU A 59 -4.25 -0.68 -12.46
N VAL A 60 -5.41 -0.52 -13.08
CA VAL A 60 -6.60 -1.32 -12.77
C VAL A 60 -6.31 -2.81 -12.97
N ARG A 61 -5.64 -3.18 -14.07
CA ARG A 61 -5.26 -4.57 -14.33
C ARG A 61 -4.33 -5.15 -13.26
N LEU A 62 -3.39 -4.37 -12.73
CA LEU A 62 -2.53 -4.81 -11.62
C LEU A 62 -3.36 -5.16 -10.38
N LEU A 63 -4.30 -4.28 -10.01
CA LEU A 63 -5.13 -4.48 -8.82
C LEU A 63 -6.18 -5.58 -8.99
N ALA A 64 -6.63 -5.83 -10.20
CA ALA A 64 -7.58 -6.89 -10.53
C ALA A 64 -6.90 -8.23 -10.83
N SER A 65 -5.57 -8.29 -10.92
CA SER A 65 -4.85 -9.52 -11.25
C SER A 65 -4.86 -10.52 -10.10
N PRO A 66 -5.36 -11.75 -10.29
CA PRO A 66 -5.27 -12.80 -9.27
C PRO A 66 -3.86 -13.37 -9.10
N ARG A 67 -2.96 -13.10 -10.04
CA ARG A 67 -1.57 -13.62 -10.04
C ARG A 67 -0.61 -12.76 -9.24
N ILE A 68 -0.99 -11.53 -8.93
CA ILE A 68 -0.15 -10.57 -8.20
C ILE A 68 -0.78 -10.34 -6.84
N ILE A 69 -0.07 -10.65 -5.78
CA ILE A 69 -0.50 -10.38 -4.40
C ILE A 69 -0.23 -8.90 -4.09
N LYS A 70 -1.23 -8.18 -3.62
CA LYS A 70 -1.09 -6.81 -3.12
C LYS A 70 -1.27 -6.82 -1.61
N ILE A 71 -0.28 -6.29 -0.91
CA ILE A 71 -0.20 -6.30 0.54
C ILE A 71 -0.34 -4.88 1.07
N GLY A 72 -1.30 -4.64 1.93
CA GLY A 72 -1.51 -3.36 2.58
C GLY A 72 -2.05 -3.50 4.00
N VAL A 73 -2.32 -2.38 4.64
CA VAL A 73 -2.87 -2.30 5.99
C VAL A 73 -4.22 -1.60 5.94
N GLY A 74 -5.31 -2.30 6.32
CA GLY A 74 -6.65 -1.75 6.28
C GLY A 74 -7.16 -1.49 4.86
N ILE A 75 -6.95 -2.41 3.95
CA ILE A 75 -7.14 -2.26 2.49
C ILE A 75 -8.58 -2.12 2.02
N ARG A 76 -9.55 -2.42 2.86
CA ARG A 76 -10.97 -2.43 2.47
C ARG A 76 -11.45 -1.06 1.99
N ASP A 77 -11.11 -0.03 2.74
CA ASP A 77 -11.52 1.34 2.43
C ASP A 77 -10.77 1.89 1.21
N ASP A 78 -9.49 1.56 1.07
CA ASP A 78 -8.69 1.91 -0.11
C ASP A 78 -9.33 1.36 -1.39
N ASN A 79 -9.63 0.08 -1.44
CA ASN A 79 -10.28 -0.56 -2.58
C ASN A 79 -11.68 0.00 -2.85
N ARG A 80 -12.47 0.24 -1.81
CA ARG A 80 -13.79 0.86 -1.95
C ARG A 80 -13.68 2.24 -2.59
N ASN A 81 -12.71 3.05 -2.19
CA ASN A 81 -12.51 4.40 -2.72
C ASN A 81 -11.92 4.39 -4.13
N LEU A 82 -11.03 3.47 -4.46
CA LEU A 82 -10.52 3.28 -5.83
C LEU A 82 -11.65 2.86 -6.79
N ARG A 83 -12.56 2.01 -6.35
CA ARG A 83 -13.74 1.60 -7.15
C ARG A 83 -14.70 2.75 -7.47
N LYS A 84 -14.66 3.84 -6.73
CA LYS A 84 -15.40 5.07 -7.09
C LYS A 84 -14.79 5.80 -8.29
N LEU A 85 -13.52 5.57 -8.60
CA LEU A 85 -12.86 6.14 -9.78
C LEU A 85 -13.13 5.32 -11.03
N THR A 86 -13.07 4.00 -10.91
CA THR A 86 -13.29 3.04 -12.00
C THR A 86 -13.80 1.74 -11.38
N ASP A 87 -14.86 1.18 -11.95
CA ASP A 87 -15.37 -0.10 -11.48
C ASP A 87 -14.40 -1.24 -11.87
N PHE A 88 -14.01 -2.03 -10.86
CA PHE A 88 -13.18 -3.21 -11.03
C PHE A 88 -13.36 -4.15 -9.84
N THR A 89 -12.93 -5.39 -9.97
CA THR A 89 -12.93 -6.37 -8.89
C THR A 89 -11.51 -6.54 -8.37
N PRO A 90 -11.19 -6.06 -7.15
CA PRO A 90 -9.91 -6.33 -6.51
C PRO A 90 -9.68 -7.82 -6.35
N ALA A 91 -8.47 -8.29 -6.62
CA ALA A 91 -8.10 -9.70 -6.51
C ALA A 91 -6.74 -9.85 -5.82
N SER A 92 -6.57 -10.92 -5.05
CA SER A 92 -5.32 -11.29 -4.38
C SER A 92 -4.74 -10.18 -3.49
N PHE A 93 -5.61 -9.58 -2.67
CA PHE A 93 -5.20 -8.64 -1.63
C PHE A 93 -4.99 -9.36 -0.30
N VAL A 94 -3.91 -9.01 0.38
CA VAL A 94 -3.62 -9.44 1.75
C VAL A 94 -3.65 -8.22 2.66
N ASP A 95 -4.51 -8.25 3.67
CA ASP A 95 -4.54 -7.23 4.72
C ASP A 95 -3.66 -7.67 5.89
N LEU A 96 -2.63 -6.89 6.17
CA LEU A 96 -1.73 -7.17 7.29
C LEU A 96 -2.41 -7.09 8.66
N GLN A 97 -3.52 -6.38 8.78
CA GLN A 97 -4.30 -6.39 10.02
C GLN A 97 -4.81 -7.79 10.37
N GLU A 98 -5.17 -8.58 9.36
CA GLU A 98 -5.61 -9.96 9.52
C GLU A 98 -4.41 -10.92 9.52
N TYR A 99 -3.48 -10.73 8.60
CA TYR A 99 -2.33 -11.62 8.44
C TYR A 99 -1.41 -11.61 9.66
N ALA A 100 -1.11 -10.44 10.24
CA ALA A 100 -0.32 -10.33 11.46
C ALA A 100 -0.99 -11.00 12.67
N GLY A 101 -2.31 -11.07 12.69
CA GLY A 101 -3.06 -11.77 13.72
C GLY A 101 -2.72 -13.26 13.82
N ARG A 102 -2.31 -13.89 12.73
CA ARG A 102 -1.85 -15.30 12.72
C ARG A 102 -0.55 -15.51 13.51
N PHE A 103 0.20 -14.42 13.74
CA PHE A 103 1.45 -14.39 14.51
C PHE A 103 1.26 -13.83 15.92
N GLY A 104 0.02 -13.69 16.38
CA GLY A 104 -0.31 -13.16 17.70
C GLY A 104 -0.20 -11.64 17.81
N ILE A 105 -0.14 -10.91 16.71
CA ILE A 105 -0.07 -9.44 16.68
C ILE A 105 -1.49 -8.89 16.51
N GLU A 106 -2.02 -8.25 17.55
CA GLU A 106 -3.38 -7.73 17.57
C GLU A 106 -3.50 -6.27 17.13
N ASP A 107 -2.39 -5.54 17.12
CA ASP A 107 -2.36 -4.15 16.69
C ASP A 107 -2.72 -4.00 15.20
N LYS A 108 -3.44 -2.93 14.88
CA LYS A 108 -4.04 -2.72 13.56
C LYS A 108 -3.41 -1.57 12.76
N SER A 109 -2.68 -0.66 13.40
CA SER A 109 -2.10 0.48 12.70
C SER A 109 -0.75 0.13 12.05
N PHE A 110 -0.49 0.70 10.88
CA PHE A 110 0.79 0.54 10.17
C PHE A 110 1.99 0.87 11.05
N SER A 111 1.94 1.99 11.78
CA SER A 111 3.06 2.43 12.62
C SER A 111 3.34 1.48 13.79
N LYS A 112 2.30 0.91 14.40
CA LYS A 112 2.47 -0.08 15.47
C LYS A 112 2.98 -1.42 14.93
N LEU A 113 2.47 -1.87 13.79
CA LEU A 113 2.97 -3.07 13.13
C LEU A 113 4.45 -2.94 12.78
N MET A 114 4.87 -1.80 12.22
CA MET A 114 6.29 -1.53 11.95
C MET A 114 7.15 -1.52 13.21
N ALA A 115 6.64 -0.97 14.31
CA ALA A 115 7.33 -0.98 15.59
C ALA A 115 7.49 -2.40 16.16
N ILE A 116 6.46 -3.22 16.08
CA ILE A 116 6.47 -4.59 16.59
C ILE A 116 7.38 -5.48 15.74
N ILE A 117 7.27 -5.42 14.42
CA ILE A 117 7.95 -6.35 13.50
C ILE A 117 9.42 -5.93 13.29
N PHE A 118 9.70 -4.63 13.18
CA PHE A 118 11.03 -4.11 12.85
C PHE A 118 11.67 -3.23 13.92
N GLY A 119 10.96 -2.89 15.00
CA GLY A 119 11.48 -2.00 16.03
C GLY A 119 11.67 -0.55 15.58
N VAL A 120 11.00 -0.13 14.51
CA VAL A 120 11.13 1.22 13.94
C VAL A 120 9.93 2.09 14.25
N LYS A 121 10.17 3.38 14.45
CA LYS A 121 9.13 4.37 14.69
C LYS A 121 8.79 5.11 13.39
N ILE A 122 7.52 5.09 13.02
CA ILE A 122 7.01 5.78 11.83
C ILE A 122 6.27 7.05 12.25
N SER A 123 6.62 8.18 11.64
CA SER A 123 5.89 9.44 11.82
C SER A 123 4.59 9.43 11.01
N LYS A 124 3.50 9.88 11.64
CA LYS A 124 2.19 10.04 10.98
C LYS A 124 1.94 11.48 10.47
N ARG A 125 2.95 12.34 10.54
CA ARG A 125 2.81 13.79 10.30
C ARG A 125 2.24 14.11 8.91
N GLN A 126 2.62 13.36 7.87
CA GLN A 126 2.21 13.61 6.49
C GLN A 126 0.83 13.05 6.16
N ARG A 127 0.24 12.23 7.01
CA ARG A 127 -1.05 11.58 6.77
C ARG A 127 -2.16 12.56 6.39
N THR A 128 -2.20 13.73 7.03
CA THR A 128 -3.21 14.76 6.82
C THR A 128 -2.72 15.93 5.95
N SER A 129 -1.65 15.75 5.21
CA SER A 129 -1.14 16.74 4.27
C SER A 129 -1.94 16.79 2.97
N ASN A 130 -1.73 17.82 2.16
CA ASN A 130 -2.43 17.98 0.88
C ASN A 130 -1.83 17.09 -0.20
N TRP A 131 -2.43 15.92 -0.42
CA TRP A 131 -2.01 14.96 -1.45
C TRP A 131 -2.37 15.39 -2.88
N GLU A 132 -3.13 16.47 -3.04
CA GLU A 132 -3.44 17.10 -4.33
C GLU A 132 -2.58 18.33 -4.64
N ALA A 133 -1.59 18.65 -3.79
CA ALA A 133 -0.68 19.77 -4.03
C ALA A 133 -0.04 19.70 -5.44
N PRO A 134 0.27 20.85 -6.06
CA PRO A 134 0.89 20.87 -7.40
C PRO A 134 2.15 20.01 -7.48
N ALA A 135 2.99 20.05 -6.44
CA ALA A 135 4.13 19.16 -6.25
C ALA A 135 4.08 18.57 -4.85
N LEU A 136 4.41 17.30 -4.71
CA LEU A 136 4.59 16.68 -3.42
C LEU A 136 5.96 17.04 -2.86
N THR A 137 6.01 17.26 -1.53
CA THR A 137 7.28 17.48 -0.84
C THR A 137 8.07 16.17 -0.73
N GLU A 138 9.36 16.26 -0.50
CA GLU A 138 10.19 15.08 -0.23
C GLU A 138 9.67 14.28 0.97
N ALA A 139 9.19 14.96 2.02
CA ALA A 139 8.60 14.31 3.19
C ALA A 139 7.33 13.54 2.86
N GLN A 140 6.47 14.07 1.99
CA GLN A 140 5.28 13.36 1.49
C GLN A 140 5.67 12.14 0.66
N ILE A 141 6.61 12.29 -0.27
CA ILE A 141 7.08 11.19 -1.13
C ILE A 141 7.65 10.06 -0.27
N ARG A 142 8.49 10.38 0.69
CA ARG A 142 9.08 9.40 1.61
C ARG A 142 8.03 8.69 2.46
N TYR A 143 7.09 9.44 3.00
CA TYR A 143 6.00 8.89 3.78
C TYR A 143 5.15 7.91 2.98
N ALA A 144 4.68 8.31 1.81
CA ALA A 144 3.84 7.48 0.96
C ALA A 144 4.58 6.24 0.43
N ALA A 145 5.85 6.37 0.05
CA ALA A 145 6.68 5.25 -0.36
C ALA A 145 6.88 4.24 0.78
N THR A 146 7.13 4.73 2.00
CA THR A 146 7.32 3.90 3.18
C THR A 146 6.08 3.09 3.52
N ASP A 147 4.88 3.64 3.38
CA ASP A 147 3.64 2.94 3.70
C ASP A 147 3.44 1.70 2.81
N ALA A 148 3.65 1.79 1.53
CA ALA A 148 3.55 0.66 0.61
C ALA A 148 4.74 -0.31 0.74
N TRP A 149 5.95 0.22 0.77
CA TRP A 149 7.17 -0.57 0.91
C TRP A 149 7.21 -1.32 2.25
N GLY A 150 6.86 -0.65 3.34
CA GLY A 150 6.81 -1.23 4.67
C GLY A 150 5.81 -2.37 4.79
N ALA A 151 4.64 -2.24 4.15
CA ALA A 151 3.65 -3.32 4.08
C ALA A 151 4.23 -4.58 3.41
N LEU A 152 4.91 -4.42 2.27
CA LEU A 152 5.57 -5.52 1.60
C LEU A 152 6.66 -6.16 2.48
N LYS A 153 7.49 -5.35 3.12
CA LYS A 153 8.57 -5.83 4.00
C LYS A 153 8.04 -6.58 5.22
N MET A 154 6.99 -6.09 5.84
CA MET A 154 6.34 -6.78 6.96
C MET A 154 5.79 -8.14 6.53
N TYR A 155 5.10 -8.20 5.39
CA TYR A 155 4.60 -9.46 4.85
C TYR A 155 5.73 -10.46 4.59
N GLN A 156 6.81 -10.04 3.96
CA GLN A 156 7.97 -10.88 3.68
C GLN A 156 8.63 -11.39 4.97
N ARG A 157 8.75 -10.53 5.97
CA ARG A 157 9.33 -10.92 7.28
C ARG A 157 8.47 -11.93 8.02
N LEU A 158 7.15 -11.73 8.05
CA LEU A 158 6.23 -12.66 8.70
C LEU A 158 6.16 -14.00 7.94
N THR A 159 6.14 -13.96 6.62
CA THR A 159 6.14 -15.20 5.80
C THR A 159 7.43 -15.99 6.00
N ALA A 160 8.60 -15.37 6.03
CA ALA A 160 9.87 -16.03 6.32
C ALA A 160 9.87 -16.66 7.72
N SER A 161 9.33 -16.00 8.73
CA SER A 161 9.19 -16.55 10.08
C SER A 161 8.31 -17.81 10.11
N ALA A 162 7.21 -17.81 9.37
CA ALA A 162 6.33 -18.98 9.26
C ALA A 162 7.03 -20.16 8.58
N GLU A 163 7.82 -19.91 7.56
CA GLU A 163 8.61 -20.94 6.85
C GLU A 163 9.71 -21.51 7.75
N GLU A 164 10.42 -20.66 8.49
CA GLU A 164 11.45 -21.07 9.45
C GLU A 164 10.85 -21.95 10.56
N GLU A 165 9.70 -21.60 11.09
CA GLU A 165 8.97 -22.38 12.10
C GLU A 165 8.53 -23.73 11.53
N ALA A 166 7.97 -23.76 10.33
CA ALA A 166 7.54 -24.99 9.64
C ALA A 166 8.72 -25.96 9.38
N LEU A 167 9.93 -25.41 9.15
CA LEU A 167 11.15 -26.20 8.97
C LEU A 167 11.83 -26.57 10.29
N GLY A 168 11.33 -26.11 11.46
CA GLY A 168 11.90 -26.39 12.77
C GLY A 168 13.23 -25.69 13.03
N ILE A 169 13.53 -24.61 12.31
CA ILE A 169 14.78 -23.83 12.44
C ILE A 169 14.73 -22.92 13.65
N VAL A 170 13.54 -22.44 14.01
CA VAL A 170 13.28 -21.59 15.17
C VAL A 170 12.40 -22.36 16.16
N LYS A 171 12.82 -22.40 17.43
CA LYS A 171 12.07 -23.01 18.53
C LYS A 171 11.24 -21.97 19.27
#